data_fd87b99b161e6d97aa96f81d0a53e6a2
#
_entry.id   fd87b99b161e6d97aa96f81d0a53e6a2
#
_cell.length_a   1.000
_cell.length_b   1.000
_cell.length_c   1.000
_cell.angle_alpha   90.00
_cell.angle_beta   90.00
_cell.angle_gamma   90.00
#
_symmetry.space_group_name_H-M   'P 1'
#
loop_
_entity.id
_entity.type
_entity.pdbx_description
1 polymer ?
#
loop_
_entity_poly.entity_id
_entity_poly.type
_entity_poly.pdbx_seq_one_letter_code
_entity_poly.pdbx_strand_id
1 'polypeptide(L)'
;MGQGSVLSPILSTLYISPVFHILEKHLKNLNISAFVLSFVNDGLFIVQSKSLTISNSLLFCSYNVVSSLLEKFDLILEHKKMEVFHFSRSYGVFNSPPLNLSEIGSLSLISRDTWRYLVFIFDKKLSFHQYIDFYANKAILTVKCMKILRNSTWGLILQQKWLLYRSYIFPIALYGFQLWFHKKRPLSYLLRVLNQM
;
A
#
# COMPACT_ATOMS: atom_id res chain seq x y z
N MET A 1 -15.47 6.93 -19.12
CA MET A 1 -14.48 6.00 -19.70
C MET A 1 -14.88 4.59 -19.37
N GLY A 2 -14.80 3.64 -20.35
CA GLY A 2 -15.15 2.23 -20.11
C GLY A 2 -14.13 1.56 -19.19
N GLN A 3 -14.60 0.91 -18.13
CA GLN A 3 -13.75 0.07 -17.27
C GLN A 3 -13.17 -1.08 -18.08
N GLY A 4 -11.84 -1.31 -17.97
CA GLY A 4 -11.13 -2.35 -18.71
C GLY A 4 -10.50 -1.93 -20.04
N SER A 5 -10.67 -0.68 -20.50
CA SER A 5 -9.95 -0.17 -21.67
C SER A 5 -8.46 0.03 -21.36
N VAL A 6 -7.59 -0.37 -22.26
CA VAL A 6 -6.12 -0.19 -22.15
C VAL A 6 -5.73 1.30 -22.07
N LEU A 7 -6.50 2.17 -22.72
CA LEU A 7 -6.26 3.62 -22.73
C LEU A 7 -6.77 4.34 -21.49
N SER A 8 -7.70 3.74 -20.74
CA SER A 8 -8.33 4.37 -19.59
C SER A 8 -7.33 4.83 -18.50
N PRO A 9 -6.32 4.04 -18.09
CA PRO A 9 -5.31 4.48 -17.12
C PRO A 9 -4.48 5.66 -17.62
N ILE A 10 -4.11 5.66 -18.90
CA ILE A 10 -3.30 6.72 -19.50
C ILE A 10 -4.09 8.04 -19.55
N LEU A 11 -5.32 7.99 -20.02
CA LEU A 11 -6.19 9.17 -20.10
C LEU A 11 -6.54 9.71 -18.70
N SER A 12 -6.79 8.82 -17.73
CA SER A 12 -7.01 9.21 -16.34
C SER A 12 -5.79 9.94 -15.75
N THR A 13 -4.60 9.40 -15.97
CA THR A 13 -3.35 10.02 -15.49
C THR A 13 -3.12 11.39 -16.12
N LEU A 14 -3.35 11.53 -17.43
CA LEU A 14 -3.21 12.82 -18.12
C LEU A 14 -4.24 13.85 -17.62
N TYR A 15 -5.46 13.42 -17.33
CA TYR A 15 -6.51 14.31 -16.82
C TYR A 15 -6.23 14.79 -15.39
N ILE A 16 -5.71 13.91 -14.52
CA ILE A 16 -5.44 14.22 -13.11
C ILE A 16 -4.08 14.95 -12.93
N SER A 17 -3.13 14.77 -13.83
CA SER A 17 -1.77 15.34 -13.72
C SER A 17 -1.74 16.85 -13.41
N PRO A 18 -2.55 17.73 -14.03
CA PRO A 18 -2.57 19.15 -13.69
C PRO A 18 -2.97 19.42 -12.25
N VAL A 19 -3.91 18.64 -11.70
CA VAL A 19 -4.36 18.78 -10.29
C VAL A 19 -3.20 18.53 -9.35
N PHE A 20 -2.44 17.46 -9.56
CA PHE A 20 -1.28 17.13 -8.74
C PHE A 20 -0.16 18.16 -8.86
N HIS A 21 0.07 18.69 -10.04
CA HIS A 21 1.08 19.75 -10.25
C HIS A 21 0.73 21.04 -9.51
N ILE A 22 -0.54 21.46 -9.58
CA ILE A 22 -1.04 22.65 -8.85
C ILE A 22 -0.94 22.41 -7.35
N LEU A 23 -1.31 21.22 -6.89
CA LEU A 23 -1.23 20.84 -5.48
C LEU A 23 0.21 20.85 -4.95
N GLU A 24 1.17 20.26 -5.67
CA GLU A 24 2.58 20.32 -5.30
C GLU A 24 3.07 21.77 -5.16
N LYS A 25 2.70 22.64 -6.10
CA LYS A 25 3.05 24.06 -6.06
C LYS A 25 2.46 24.74 -4.83
N HIS A 26 1.19 24.47 -4.50
CA HIS A 26 0.54 25.00 -3.29
C HIS A 26 1.22 24.53 -2.01
N LEU A 27 1.53 23.24 -1.89
CA LEU A 27 2.20 22.68 -0.72
C LEU A 27 3.62 23.25 -0.54
N LYS A 28 4.35 23.46 -1.62
CA LYS A 28 5.67 24.13 -1.60
C LYS A 28 5.56 25.58 -1.12
N ASN A 29 4.56 26.32 -1.59
CA ASN A 29 4.34 27.70 -1.16
C ASN A 29 4.01 27.83 0.33
N LEU A 30 3.36 26.81 0.91
CA LEU A 30 3.03 26.75 2.33
C LEU A 30 4.19 26.20 3.19
N ASN A 31 5.38 25.93 2.61
CA ASN A 31 6.51 25.29 3.26
C ASN A 31 6.16 23.96 3.96
N ILE A 32 5.17 23.24 3.43
CA ILE A 32 4.76 21.94 3.94
C ILE A 32 5.66 20.87 3.34
N SER A 33 6.34 20.11 4.19
CA SER A 33 7.09 18.90 3.75
C SER A 33 6.08 17.78 3.48
N ALA A 34 5.50 17.80 2.29
CA ALA A 34 4.55 16.79 1.84
C ALA A 34 4.94 16.26 0.46
N PHE A 35 4.68 14.96 0.27
CA PHE A 35 4.81 14.28 -1.01
C PHE A 35 3.43 13.86 -1.49
N VAL A 36 3.19 14.06 -2.77
CA VAL A 36 1.95 13.66 -3.43
C VAL A 36 2.31 12.60 -4.46
N LEU A 37 1.69 11.46 -4.35
CA LEU A 37 1.86 10.36 -5.30
C LEU A 37 0.48 9.98 -5.83
N SER A 38 0.40 9.59 -7.10
CA SER A 38 -0.81 9.02 -7.67
C SER A 38 -0.51 7.76 -8.46
N PHE A 39 -1.43 6.85 -8.41
CA PHE A 39 -1.43 5.66 -9.24
C PHE A 39 -2.82 5.50 -9.86
N VAL A 40 -2.93 5.88 -11.12
CA VAL A 40 -4.18 5.95 -11.88
C VAL A 40 -5.20 6.87 -11.18
N ASN A 41 -6.14 6.31 -10.43
CA ASN A 41 -7.19 7.02 -9.67
C ASN A 41 -6.95 7.02 -8.15
N ASP A 42 -5.91 6.36 -7.67
CA ASP A 42 -5.57 6.33 -6.24
C ASP A 42 -4.56 7.43 -5.92
N GLY A 43 -4.95 8.40 -5.10
CA GLY A 43 -4.08 9.48 -4.61
C GLY A 43 -3.52 9.17 -3.23
N LEU A 44 -2.24 9.46 -3.01
CA LEU A 44 -1.56 9.28 -1.74
C LEU A 44 -0.86 10.58 -1.31
N PHE A 45 -1.20 11.06 -0.12
CA PHE A 45 -0.57 12.22 0.50
C PHE A 45 0.29 11.78 1.67
N ILE A 46 1.58 12.11 1.62
CA ILE A 46 2.54 11.79 2.68
C ILE A 46 3.02 13.09 3.29
N VAL A 47 2.78 13.27 4.58
CA VAL A 47 3.22 14.43 5.33
C VAL A 47 4.25 14.00 6.37
N GLN A 48 5.35 14.72 6.46
CA GLN A 48 6.38 14.51 7.47
C GLN A 48 6.38 15.65 8.48
N SER A 49 6.22 15.31 9.77
CA SER A 49 6.28 16.31 10.85
C SER A 49 6.89 15.73 12.12
N LYS A 50 7.17 16.62 13.10
CA LYS A 50 7.73 16.25 14.41
C LYS A 50 6.68 15.71 15.38
N SER A 51 5.40 16.03 15.19
CA SER A 51 4.31 15.58 16.06
C SER A 51 3.09 15.17 15.23
N LEU A 52 2.27 14.27 15.79
CA LEU A 52 1.04 13.79 15.13
C LEU A 52 -0.02 14.87 15.00
N THR A 53 -0.11 15.76 16.00
CA THR A 53 -1.06 16.89 15.96
C THR A 53 -0.75 17.80 14.78
N ILE A 54 0.52 18.12 14.56
CA ILE A 54 0.98 18.90 13.41
C ILE A 54 0.73 18.11 12.12
N SER A 55 1.02 16.78 12.08
CA SER A 55 0.70 15.97 10.90
C SER A 55 -0.78 16.02 10.54
N ASN A 56 -1.67 15.90 11.53
CA ASN A 56 -3.10 15.93 11.31
C ASN A 56 -3.57 17.30 10.80
N SER A 57 -3.06 18.41 11.35
CA SER A 57 -3.40 19.73 10.84
C SER A 57 -2.93 19.96 9.41
N LEU A 58 -1.72 19.49 9.07
CA LEU A 58 -1.20 19.55 7.70
C LEU A 58 -1.99 18.68 6.72
N LEU A 59 -2.39 17.47 7.14
CA LEU A 59 -3.25 16.60 6.34
C LEU A 59 -4.62 17.23 6.10
N PHE A 60 -5.21 17.86 7.12
CA PHE A 60 -6.46 18.58 6.99
C PHE A 60 -6.35 19.77 6.00
N CYS A 61 -5.31 20.60 6.12
CA CYS A 61 -5.04 21.67 5.17
C CYS A 61 -4.88 21.13 3.74
N SER A 62 -4.11 20.05 3.57
CA SER A 62 -3.90 19.40 2.27
C SER A 62 -5.21 18.88 1.70
N TYR A 63 -6.04 18.25 2.52
CA TYR A 63 -7.36 17.75 2.11
C TYR A 63 -8.25 18.89 1.58
N ASN A 64 -8.33 20.02 2.27
CA ASN A 64 -9.15 21.16 1.84
C ASN A 64 -8.68 21.72 0.49
N VAL A 65 -7.36 21.82 0.29
CA VAL A 65 -6.80 22.24 -1.01
C VAL A 65 -7.14 21.24 -2.12
N VAL A 66 -6.99 19.94 -1.84
CA VAL A 66 -7.31 18.88 -2.81
C VAL A 66 -8.80 18.91 -3.16
N SER A 67 -9.69 18.96 -2.16
CA SER A 67 -11.14 18.98 -2.37
C SER A 67 -11.54 20.15 -3.26
N SER A 68 -11.06 21.37 -2.94
CA SER A 68 -11.34 22.55 -3.74
C SER A 68 -10.79 22.51 -5.17
N LEU A 69 -9.66 21.85 -5.37
CA LEU A 69 -9.09 21.67 -6.71
C LEU A 69 -9.88 20.63 -7.51
N LEU A 70 -10.23 19.49 -6.90
CA LEU A 70 -10.97 18.44 -7.57
C LEU A 70 -12.36 18.90 -8.00
N GLU A 71 -13.04 19.68 -7.18
CA GLU A 71 -14.32 20.33 -7.53
C GLU A 71 -14.20 21.18 -8.81
N LYS A 72 -13.10 21.92 -8.99
CA LYS A 72 -12.85 22.71 -10.21
C LYS A 72 -12.65 21.87 -11.47
N PHE A 73 -12.30 20.62 -11.30
CA PHE A 73 -12.11 19.64 -12.39
C PHE A 73 -13.28 18.67 -12.51
N ASP A 74 -14.42 18.93 -11.86
CA ASP A 74 -15.60 18.07 -11.82
C ASP A 74 -15.29 16.63 -11.36
N LEU A 75 -14.33 16.50 -10.43
CA LEU A 75 -13.93 15.24 -9.82
C LEU A 75 -14.45 15.16 -8.40
N ILE A 76 -14.98 14.00 -8.02
CA ILE A 76 -15.54 13.74 -6.70
C ILE A 76 -14.64 12.78 -5.93
N LEU A 77 -14.31 13.15 -4.66
CA LEU A 77 -13.61 12.26 -3.74
C LEU A 77 -14.56 11.20 -3.16
N GLU A 78 -14.16 9.96 -3.22
CA GLU A 78 -14.86 8.85 -2.57
C GLU A 78 -14.48 8.79 -1.09
N HIS A 79 -15.17 9.55 -0.24
CA HIS A 79 -14.88 9.67 1.20
C HIS A 79 -14.87 8.34 1.95
N LYS A 80 -15.70 7.37 1.53
CA LYS A 80 -15.78 6.03 2.15
C LYS A 80 -14.51 5.20 1.98
N LYS A 81 -13.69 5.52 0.99
CA LYS A 81 -12.42 4.83 0.70
C LYS A 81 -11.20 5.56 1.25
N MET A 82 -11.40 6.73 1.86
CA MET A 82 -10.30 7.47 2.45
C MET A 82 -9.80 6.77 3.71
N GLU A 83 -8.50 6.61 3.80
CA GLU A 83 -7.83 5.99 4.93
C GLU A 83 -6.68 6.88 5.42
N VAL A 84 -6.48 6.93 6.73
CA VAL A 84 -5.34 7.60 7.36
C VAL A 84 -4.44 6.55 7.98
N PHE A 85 -3.15 6.69 7.78
CA PHE A 85 -2.16 5.81 8.36
C PHE A 85 -0.97 6.60 8.91
N HIS A 86 -0.57 6.31 10.15
CA HIS A 86 0.56 6.96 10.79
C HIS A 86 1.73 5.99 10.95
N PHE A 87 2.88 6.36 10.40
CA PHE A 87 4.14 5.67 10.63
C PHE A 87 4.82 6.24 11.88
N SER A 88 5.32 5.38 12.76
CA SER A 88 6.07 5.80 13.94
C SER A 88 7.23 4.87 14.22
N ARG A 89 8.38 5.46 14.57
CA ARG A 89 9.55 4.71 15.06
C ARG A 89 9.53 4.50 16.59
N SER A 90 8.57 5.12 17.29
CA SER A 90 8.45 5.00 18.74
C SER A 90 8.10 3.57 19.17
N TYR A 91 8.65 3.12 20.30
CA TYR A 91 8.37 1.81 20.88
C TYR A 91 7.13 1.81 21.79
N GLY A 92 6.59 2.97 22.15
CA GLY A 92 5.41 3.10 23.03
C GLY A 92 4.09 2.73 22.35
N VAL A 93 3.04 2.62 23.17
CA VAL A 93 1.66 2.51 22.68
C VAL A 93 1.33 3.81 21.95
N PHE A 94 0.98 3.65 20.70
CA PHE A 94 0.78 4.77 19.79
C PHE A 94 -0.72 4.99 19.59
N ASN A 95 -1.31 5.83 20.42
CA ASN A 95 -2.66 6.30 20.24
C ASN A 95 -2.63 7.50 19.30
N SER A 96 -2.89 7.25 18.03
CA SER A 96 -3.03 8.34 17.06
C SER A 96 -4.37 9.03 17.24
N PRO A 97 -4.41 10.35 17.38
CA PRO A 97 -5.67 11.07 17.40
C PRO A 97 -6.41 10.89 16.06
N PRO A 98 -7.75 10.82 16.09
CA PRO A 98 -8.53 10.75 14.86
C PRO A 98 -8.31 12.01 14.01
N LEU A 99 -8.30 11.84 12.69
CA LEU A 99 -8.27 12.95 11.74
C LEU A 99 -9.72 13.34 11.41
N ASN A 100 -10.16 14.51 11.86
CA ASN A 100 -11.46 15.04 11.52
C ASN A 100 -11.34 15.87 10.23
N LEU A 101 -12.04 15.45 9.18
CA LEU A 101 -12.02 16.09 7.86
C LEU A 101 -13.17 17.07 7.66
N SER A 102 -14.14 17.15 8.58
CA SER A 102 -15.19 18.15 8.56
C SER A 102 -15.30 18.86 9.90
N GLU A 103 -15.60 20.15 9.88
CA GLU A 103 -15.86 20.97 11.08
C GLU A 103 -17.08 20.47 11.86
N ILE A 104 -18.00 19.75 11.19
CA ILE A 104 -19.26 19.25 11.76
C ILE A 104 -19.12 17.81 12.31
N GLY A 105 -17.91 17.25 12.34
CA GLY A 105 -17.63 15.96 13.00
C GLY A 105 -18.15 14.71 12.27
N SER A 106 -18.71 14.82 11.07
CA SER A 106 -19.31 13.69 10.34
C SER A 106 -18.29 12.76 9.65
N LEU A 107 -17.06 13.22 9.43
CA LEU A 107 -16.02 12.43 8.76
C LEU A 107 -14.74 12.36 9.62
N SER A 108 -14.71 11.40 10.52
CA SER A 108 -13.57 11.12 11.39
C SER A 108 -12.85 9.86 10.89
N LEU A 109 -11.58 10.01 10.52
CA LEU A 109 -10.73 8.91 10.09
C LEU A 109 -9.84 8.45 11.24
N ILE A 110 -9.92 7.15 11.57
CA ILE A 110 -9.10 6.52 12.61
C ILE A 110 -7.95 5.79 11.93
N SER A 111 -6.72 6.01 12.40
CA SER A 111 -5.55 5.32 11.89
C SER A 111 -5.60 3.84 12.25
N ARG A 112 -5.45 2.97 11.25
CA ARG A 112 -5.38 1.51 11.42
C ARG A 112 -3.97 1.07 11.84
N ASP A 113 -3.86 -0.15 12.34
CA ASP A 113 -2.55 -0.74 12.68
C ASP A 113 -1.80 -1.23 11.46
N THR A 114 -2.53 -1.59 10.42
CA THR A 114 -2.01 -2.02 9.14
C THR A 114 -2.74 -1.33 8.01
N TRP A 115 -2.00 -1.03 6.97
CA TRP A 115 -2.52 -0.35 5.78
C TRP A 115 -2.11 -1.10 4.53
N ARG A 116 -3.08 -1.35 3.66
CA ARG A 116 -2.83 -1.99 2.37
C ARG A 116 -2.88 -0.95 1.25
N TYR A 117 -1.75 -0.77 0.58
CA TYR A 117 -1.65 0.10 -0.59
C TYR A 117 -1.01 -0.64 -1.75
N LEU A 118 -1.68 -0.65 -2.91
CA LEU A 118 -1.22 -1.30 -4.15
C LEU A 118 -0.69 -2.73 -3.93
N VAL A 119 -1.46 -3.57 -3.20
CA VAL A 119 -1.06 -4.95 -2.87
C VAL A 119 -0.07 -5.09 -1.70
N PHE A 120 0.67 -4.03 -1.34
CA PHE A 120 1.60 -4.04 -0.21
C PHE A 120 0.89 -3.79 1.11
N ILE A 121 1.27 -4.55 2.15
CA ILE A 121 0.76 -4.40 3.51
C ILE A 121 1.85 -3.71 4.33
N PHE A 122 1.54 -2.52 4.82
CA PHE A 122 2.41 -1.72 5.65
C PHE A 122 1.97 -1.80 7.11
N ASP A 123 2.93 -1.93 8.00
CA ASP A 123 2.74 -1.81 9.44
C ASP A 123 3.35 -0.49 9.94
N LYS A 124 2.86 0.04 11.07
CA LYS A 124 3.29 1.34 11.63
C LYS A 124 4.81 1.49 11.78
N LYS A 125 5.52 0.38 12.00
CA LYS A 125 6.98 0.34 12.18
C LYS A 125 7.75 -0.02 10.90
N LEU A 126 7.06 -0.26 9.80
CA LEU A 126 7.63 -0.76 8.54
C LEU A 126 8.48 -2.02 8.77
N SER A 127 8.00 -2.94 9.61
CA SER A 127 8.69 -4.20 9.89
C SER A 127 8.46 -5.26 8.82
N PHE A 128 7.37 -5.14 8.07
CA PHE A 128 6.92 -6.04 7.00
C PHE A 128 6.64 -7.49 7.43
N HIS A 129 6.53 -7.78 8.74
CA HIS A 129 6.24 -9.14 9.21
C HIS A 129 4.91 -9.66 8.65
N GLN A 130 3.84 -8.88 8.79
CA GLN A 130 2.51 -9.27 8.30
C GLN A 130 2.48 -9.46 6.77
N TYR A 131 3.23 -8.64 6.04
CA TYR A 131 3.37 -8.77 4.60
C TYR A 131 4.02 -10.11 4.22
N ILE A 132 5.12 -10.46 4.89
CA ILE A 132 5.86 -11.71 4.64
C ILE A 132 5.01 -12.92 5.03
N ASP A 133 4.32 -12.87 6.17
CA ASP A 133 3.40 -13.93 6.61
C ASP A 133 2.30 -14.18 5.57
N PHE A 134 1.72 -13.13 5.03
CA PHE A 134 0.69 -13.25 4.01
C PHE A 134 1.19 -13.98 2.76
N TYR A 135 2.35 -13.55 2.21
CA TYR A 135 2.90 -14.17 1.01
C TYR A 135 3.52 -15.54 1.27
N ALA A 136 4.12 -15.77 2.43
CA ALA A 136 4.60 -17.08 2.84
C ALA A 136 3.44 -18.08 2.92
N ASN A 137 2.34 -17.73 3.57
CA ASN A 137 1.14 -18.59 3.63
C ASN A 137 0.55 -18.84 2.24
N LYS A 138 0.52 -17.85 1.38
CA LYS A 138 0.07 -18.01 -0.01
C LYS A 138 0.96 -18.99 -0.78
N ALA A 139 2.28 -18.90 -0.61
CA ALA A 139 3.23 -19.84 -1.21
C ALA A 139 3.05 -21.27 -0.66
N ILE A 140 2.88 -21.43 0.66
CA ILE A 140 2.60 -22.75 1.29
C ILE A 140 1.32 -23.38 0.73
N LEU A 141 0.25 -22.60 0.59
CA LEU A 141 -1.00 -23.10 0.00
C LEU A 141 -0.79 -23.55 -1.45
N THR A 142 -0.01 -22.80 -2.23
CA THR A 142 0.34 -23.18 -3.61
C THR A 142 1.12 -24.50 -3.65
N VAL A 143 2.10 -24.69 -2.74
CA VAL A 143 2.84 -25.98 -2.60
C VAL A 143 1.89 -27.12 -2.25
N LYS A 144 0.95 -26.90 -1.32
CA LYS A 144 -0.04 -27.92 -0.95
C LYS A 144 -0.93 -28.31 -2.14
N CYS A 145 -1.34 -27.36 -2.96
CA CYS A 145 -2.07 -27.64 -4.19
C CYS A 145 -1.24 -28.47 -5.18
N MET A 146 0.09 -28.25 -5.27
CA MET A 146 0.96 -29.05 -6.11
C MET A 146 1.09 -30.51 -5.65
N LYS A 147 0.87 -30.81 -4.36
CA LYS A 147 0.85 -32.19 -3.86
C LYS A 147 -0.24 -33.04 -4.53
N ILE A 148 -1.33 -32.44 -4.95
CA ILE A 148 -2.42 -33.12 -5.67
C ILE A 148 -1.90 -33.66 -7.01
N LEU A 149 -1.00 -32.94 -7.68
CA LEU A 149 -0.39 -33.35 -8.95
C LEU A 149 0.64 -34.47 -8.79
N ARG A 150 0.99 -34.82 -7.56
CA ARG A 150 1.99 -35.89 -7.26
C ARG A 150 1.40 -37.29 -7.29
N ASN A 151 0.10 -37.45 -7.00
CA ASN A 151 -0.53 -38.76 -6.74
C ASN A 151 -1.09 -39.46 -7.97
N SER A 152 -0.93 -38.91 -9.16
CA SER A 152 -1.37 -39.57 -10.38
C SER A 152 -0.24 -40.49 -10.91
N THR A 153 -0.59 -41.66 -11.41
CA THR A 153 0.29 -42.56 -12.16
C THR A 153 0.97 -41.86 -13.35
N TRP A 154 0.38 -40.73 -13.77
CA TRP A 154 0.83 -39.80 -14.83
C TRP A 154 1.40 -38.51 -14.27
N GLY A 155 1.87 -38.49 -13.04
CA GLY A 155 2.34 -37.29 -12.36
C GLY A 155 3.55 -36.64 -13.03
N LEU A 156 3.71 -35.32 -12.75
CA LEU A 156 4.84 -34.56 -13.27
C LEU A 156 6.18 -35.14 -12.87
N ILE A 157 7.12 -35.20 -13.82
CA ILE A 157 8.53 -35.60 -13.56
C ILE A 157 9.22 -34.51 -12.71
N LEU A 158 10.34 -34.90 -12.07
CA LEU A 158 11.06 -34.03 -11.13
C LEU A 158 11.45 -32.66 -11.74
N GLN A 159 11.89 -32.67 -13.00
CA GLN A 159 12.25 -31.43 -13.73
C GLN A 159 11.07 -30.50 -13.89
N GLN A 160 9.89 -31.03 -14.21
CA GLN A 160 8.66 -30.22 -14.36
C GLN A 160 8.21 -29.66 -13.00
N LYS A 161 8.32 -30.44 -11.92
CA LYS A 161 8.05 -29.97 -10.55
C LYS A 161 9.00 -28.85 -10.16
N TRP A 162 10.27 -28.98 -10.46
CA TRP A 162 11.28 -27.94 -10.22
C TRP A 162 10.98 -26.67 -11.03
N LEU A 163 10.59 -26.81 -12.28
CA LEU A 163 10.21 -25.69 -13.12
C LEU A 163 8.98 -24.96 -12.54
N LEU A 164 7.96 -25.71 -12.13
CA LEU A 164 6.77 -25.12 -11.47
C LEU A 164 7.12 -24.43 -10.14
N TYR A 165 7.97 -25.05 -9.33
CA TYR A 165 8.43 -24.42 -8.09
C TYR A 165 9.10 -23.07 -8.37
N ARG A 166 10.03 -23.06 -9.32
CA ARG A 166 10.78 -21.84 -9.68
C ARG A 166 9.92 -20.77 -10.34
N SER A 167 8.95 -21.15 -11.17
CA SER A 167 8.13 -20.19 -11.92
C SER A 167 6.91 -19.67 -11.16
N TYR A 168 6.38 -20.42 -10.19
CA TYR A 168 5.17 -20.04 -9.47
C TYR A 168 5.42 -19.77 -7.98
N ILE A 169 6.04 -20.70 -7.26
CA ILE A 169 6.16 -20.62 -5.81
C ILE A 169 7.17 -19.56 -5.41
N PHE A 170 8.34 -19.59 -6.02
CA PHE A 170 9.41 -18.65 -5.72
C PHE A 170 9.03 -17.18 -5.97
N PRO A 171 8.40 -16.82 -7.09
CA PRO A 171 7.92 -15.44 -7.30
C PRO A 171 6.84 -15.02 -6.32
N ILE A 172 5.95 -15.92 -5.89
CA ILE A 172 4.94 -15.63 -4.87
C ILE A 172 5.61 -15.33 -3.53
N ALA A 173 6.52 -16.19 -3.08
CA ALA A 173 7.21 -16.05 -1.80
C ALA A 173 8.09 -14.79 -1.73
N LEU A 174 8.75 -14.43 -2.84
CA LEU A 174 9.64 -13.28 -2.93
C LEU A 174 8.96 -12.02 -3.48
N TYR A 175 7.64 -12.02 -3.62
CA TYR A 175 6.96 -10.85 -4.14
C TYR A 175 7.29 -9.60 -3.29
N GLY A 176 7.70 -8.51 -3.96
CA GLY A 176 8.07 -7.26 -3.29
C GLY A 176 9.31 -7.33 -2.39
N PHE A 177 10.20 -8.34 -2.54
CA PHE A 177 11.40 -8.50 -1.72
C PHE A 177 12.26 -7.24 -1.65
N GLN A 178 12.24 -6.40 -2.67
CA GLN A 178 12.98 -5.15 -2.76
C GLN A 178 12.64 -4.19 -1.60
N LEU A 179 11.43 -4.25 -1.03
CA LEU A 179 11.01 -3.38 0.06
C LEU A 179 11.54 -3.83 1.43
N TRP A 180 11.65 -5.14 1.66
CA TRP A 180 11.95 -5.70 2.97
C TRP A 180 13.30 -6.44 3.05
N PHE A 181 13.96 -6.70 1.91
CA PHE A 181 15.23 -7.43 1.83
C PHE A 181 16.34 -6.82 2.68
N HIS A 182 16.38 -5.48 2.81
CA HIS A 182 17.38 -4.78 3.60
C HIS A 182 17.27 -5.00 5.11
N LYS A 183 16.17 -5.60 5.58
CA LYS A 183 15.95 -5.92 6.99
C LYS A 183 16.33 -7.38 7.27
N LYS A 184 17.29 -7.60 8.18
CA LYS A 184 17.77 -8.95 8.52
C LYS A 184 16.67 -9.88 9.08
N ARG A 185 15.77 -9.36 9.93
CA ARG A 185 14.71 -10.15 10.61
C ARG A 185 13.68 -10.75 9.64
N PRO A 186 13.09 -9.98 8.73
CA PRO A 186 12.16 -10.53 7.75
C PRO A 186 12.78 -11.63 6.87
N LEU A 187 14.04 -11.44 6.46
CA LEU A 187 14.74 -12.42 5.63
C LEU A 187 14.93 -13.76 6.36
N SER A 188 15.38 -13.73 7.62
CA SER A 188 15.54 -14.94 8.43
C SER A 188 14.23 -15.67 8.66
N TYR A 189 13.14 -14.94 8.84
CA TYR A 189 11.80 -15.50 8.97
C TYR A 189 11.35 -16.20 7.68
N LEU A 190 11.49 -15.56 6.52
CA LEU A 190 11.14 -16.14 5.24
C LEU A 190 11.94 -17.40 4.96
N LEU A 191 13.26 -17.39 5.22
CA LEU A 191 14.12 -18.57 5.05
C LEU A 191 13.65 -19.73 5.93
N ARG A 192 13.25 -19.46 7.18
CA ARG A 192 12.68 -20.50 8.05
C ARG A 192 11.41 -21.11 7.47
N VAL A 193 10.51 -20.29 6.95
CA VAL A 193 9.26 -20.76 6.32
C VAL A 193 9.56 -21.56 5.05
N LEU A 194 10.46 -21.10 4.20
CA LEU A 194 10.84 -21.81 2.97
C LEU A 194 11.50 -23.17 3.26
N ASN A 195 12.29 -23.27 4.34
CA ASN A 195 12.91 -24.55 4.73
C ASN A 195 11.91 -25.57 5.30
N GLN A 196 10.70 -25.15 5.70
CA GLN A 196 9.62 -26.02 6.14
C GLN A 196 8.74 -26.55 5.00
N MET A 197 8.91 -26.05 3.79
CA MET A 197 8.17 -26.46 2.59
C MET A 197 8.81 -27.67 1.92
#